data_f75d51949c84e3dff2f3f466fabbe340
#
_entry.id   f75d51949c84e3dff2f3f466fabbe340
#
_cell.length_a   1.000
_cell.length_b   1.000
_cell.length_c   1.000
_cell.angle_alpha   90.00
_cell.angle_beta   90.00
_cell.angle_gamma   90.00
#
_symmetry.space_group_name_H-M   'P 1'
#
loop_
_entity.id
_entity.type
_entity.pdbx_description
1 polymer ?
#
loop_
_entity_poly.entity_id
_entity_poly.type
_entity_poly.pdbx_seq_one_letter_code
_entity_poly.pdbx_strand_id
1 'polypeptide(L)'
;MVRCAVLLFVLGLSQVGYSQAWKGIDASFLPEMLHDGVVYRDQEGAEIESPRQWMAEQGVDLVRLRVWHNPSPGLRSSWLEVLTEAKRWDSLGVSLMIDYHFSDTWADPAHQETPAAWSSESFEGVQSSMLCWLACTLEALEANGIEPALVQLGNEIDPGMMLPHGGVSDGFGPLAELLESGHGAVEDVFPNCPVAVHVSNLEMAPWFFGELAEAGYAPDVAAVSQYSKWHLQDIDAIADAVAELHDAAGIPVFIAETAYAWTTDWADWTDNLWWFGDETPGYPFTPEGQVAYFEALQAALDQLEPGVCMGWCYWAPDWVASQGETSSEGSHWENAALFDFDWQALPAWDVFGGP
;
A
#
# COMPACT_ATOMS: atom_id res chain seq x y z
N MET A 1 -51.16 -22.30 -15.51
CA MET A 1 -49.77 -22.68 -15.34
C MET A 1 -48.91 -21.67 -16.07
N VAL A 2 -48.41 -20.67 -15.33
CA VAL A 2 -47.53 -19.63 -15.87
C VAL A 2 -46.13 -20.05 -15.48
N ARG A 3 -45.24 -20.33 -16.44
CA ARG A 3 -43.82 -20.61 -16.22
C ARG A 3 -43.11 -19.28 -16.13
N CYS A 4 -42.65 -18.92 -14.92
CA CYS A 4 -41.64 -17.88 -14.74
C CYS A 4 -40.28 -18.40 -15.26
N ALA A 5 -39.76 -17.77 -16.30
CA ALA A 5 -38.38 -17.94 -16.74
C ALA A 5 -37.52 -17.02 -15.88
N VAL A 6 -36.65 -17.60 -15.07
CA VAL A 6 -35.59 -16.88 -14.40
C VAL A 6 -34.51 -16.66 -15.45
N LEU A 7 -34.33 -15.42 -15.91
CA LEU A 7 -33.14 -15.01 -16.67
C LEU A 7 -31.99 -14.86 -15.67
N LEU A 8 -31.06 -15.80 -15.69
CA LEU A 8 -29.74 -15.61 -15.12
C LEU A 8 -29.01 -14.63 -16.05
N PHE A 9 -28.81 -13.38 -15.57
CA PHE A 9 -27.81 -12.50 -16.13
C PHE A 9 -26.45 -13.00 -15.62
N VAL A 10 -25.72 -13.72 -16.45
CA VAL A 10 -24.29 -13.90 -16.28
C VAL A 10 -23.65 -12.58 -16.71
N LEU A 11 -23.36 -11.71 -15.75
CA LEU A 11 -22.43 -10.59 -15.94
C LEU A 11 -21.09 -11.22 -16.30
N GLY A 12 -20.68 -11.08 -17.55
CA GLY A 12 -19.35 -11.41 -18.00
C GLY A 12 -18.41 -10.42 -17.35
N LEU A 13 -17.78 -10.83 -16.25
CA LEU A 13 -16.57 -10.17 -15.76
C LEU A 13 -15.55 -10.25 -16.90
N SER A 14 -15.25 -9.13 -17.54
CA SER A 14 -14.05 -8.98 -18.33
C SER A 14 -12.88 -9.17 -17.34
N GLN A 15 -12.28 -10.35 -17.33
CA GLN A 15 -11.00 -10.54 -16.66
C GLN A 15 -10.03 -9.59 -17.35
N VAL A 16 -9.70 -8.49 -16.69
CA VAL A 16 -8.48 -7.74 -16.99
C VAL A 16 -7.36 -8.72 -16.68
N GLY A 17 -6.80 -9.33 -17.71
CA GLY A 17 -5.70 -10.26 -17.57
C GLY A 17 -4.46 -9.49 -17.12
N TYR A 18 -4.22 -9.38 -15.83
CA TYR A 18 -2.92 -8.96 -15.33
C TYR A 18 -1.92 -10.05 -15.71
N SER A 19 -1.07 -9.77 -16.70
CA SER A 19 -0.15 -10.76 -17.26
C SER A 19 1.10 -10.99 -16.40
N GLN A 20 1.31 -10.17 -15.39
CA GLN A 20 2.43 -10.22 -14.45
C GLN A 20 2.01 -9.60 -13.11
N ALA A 21 2.41 -10.24 -12.00
CA ALA A 21 2.23 -9.67 -10.67
C ALA A 21 3.21 -8.50 -10.47
N TRP A 22 2.75 -7.41 -9.86
CA TRP A 22 3.57 -6.25 -9.58
C TRP A 22 4.58 -6.53 -8.46
N LYS A 23 5.77 -5.96 -8.63
CA LYS A 23 6.78 -5.81 -7.60
C LYS A 23 6.95 -4.32 -7.32
N GLY A 24 6.21 -3.85 -6.32
CA GLY A 24 6.08 -2.44 -6.01
C GLY A 24 6.89 -1.99 -4.80
N ILE A 25 6.97 -0.68 -4.65
CA ILE A 25 7.48 -0.02 -3.45
C ILE A 25 6.52 1.09 -3.00
N ASP A 26 6.39 1.30 -1.69
CA ASP A 26 5.84 2.56 -1.17
C ASP A 26 6.99 3.56 -1.01
N ALA A 27 7.04 4.55 -1.90
CA ALA A 27 8.08 5.57 -1.94
C ALA A 27 7.61 6.90 -1.35
N SER A 28 6.65 6.87 -0.40
CA SER A 28 6.07 8.07 0.20
C SER A 28 7.05 8.85 1.06
N PHE A 29 8.15 8.23 1.52
CA PHE A 29 9.20 8.91 2.29
C PHE A 29 10.31 9.50 1.41
N LEU A 30 10.46 9.07 0.16
CA LEU A 30 11.56 9.51 -0.71
C LEU A 30 11.67 11.04 -0.84
N PRO A 31 10.58 11.82 -0.98
CA PRO A 31 10.67 13.27 -1.01
C PRO A 31 11.27 13.88 0.27
N GLU A 32 10.94 13.31 1.43
CA GLU A 32 11.46 13.74 2.72
C GLU A 32 12.94 13.42 2.86
N MET A 33 13.35 12.20 2.56
CA MET A 33 14.75 11.79 2.60
C MET A 33 15.63 12.67 1.70
N LEU A 34 15.17 12.96 0.48
CA LEU A 34 15.89 13.86 -0.42
C LEU A 34 15.91 15.31 0.06
N HIS A 35 14.85 15.77 0.73
CA HIS A 35 14.82 17.08 1.36
C HIS A 35 15.82 17.20 2.52
N ASP A 36 15.96 16.14 3.29
CA ASP A 36 16.90 16.04 4.42
C ASP A 36 18.35 15.87 3.97
N GLY A 37 18.57 15.72 2.67
CA GLY A 37 19.91 15.66 2.08
C GLY A 37 20.52 14.27 2.02
N VAL A 38 19.69 13.21 2.10
CA VAL A 38 20.14 11.83 1.87
C VAL A 38 20.69 11.69 0.46
N VAL A 39 21.89 11.14 0.33
CA VAL A 39 22.55 10.84 -0.92
C VAL A 39 22.71 9.32 -1.01
N TYR A 40 21.73 8.69 -1.65
CA TYR A 40 21.76 7.24 -1.85
C TYR A 40 22.93 6.81 -2.72
N ARG A 41 23.44 5.60 -2.48
CA ARG A 41 24.51 4.97 -3.22
C ARG A 41 24.05 3.64 -3.78
N ASP A 42 24.57 3.25 -4.93
CA ASP A 42 24.36 1.92 -5.48
C ASP A 42 25.13 0.84 -4.69
N GLN A 43 25.00 -0.41 -5.12
CA GLN A 43 25.67 -1.55 -4.46
C GLN A 43 27.21 -1.46 -4.53
N GLU A 44 27.77 -0.74 -5.48
CA GLU A 44 29.20 -0.47 -5.63
C GLU A 44 29.69 0.76 -4.85
N GLY A 45 28.75 1.49 -4.21
CA GLY A 45 29.02 2.69 -3.40
C GLY A 45 29.11 3.98 -4.21
N ALA A 46 28.74 3.98 -5.51
CA ALA A 46 28.66 5.19 -6.30
C ALA A 46 27.37 5.97 -5.96
N GLU A 47 27.45 7.31 -6.01
CA GLU A 47 26.28 8.15 -5.75
C GLU A 47 25.20 7.98 -6.82
N ILE A 48 23.95 7.80 -6.39
CA ILE A 48 22.77 7.72 -7.26
C ILE A 48 22.27 9.14 -7.52
N GLU A 49 22.52 9.67 -8.71
CA GLU A 49 22.10 11.04 -9.08
C GLU A 49 20.57 11.19 -9.14
N SER A 50 19.86 10.13 -9.56
CA SER A 50 18.41 10.10 -9.70
C SER A 50 17.81 8.85 -9.04
N PRO A 51 17.49 8.90 -7.73
CA PRO A 51 17.00 7.73 -7.00
C PRO A 51 15.76 7.08 -7.62
N ARG A 52 14.79 7.87 -8.09
CA ARG A 52 13.56 7.34 -8.75
C ARG A 52 13.89 6.57 -10.02
N GLN A 53 14.74 7.13 -10.87
CA GLN A 53 15.16 6.47 -12.09
C GLN A 53 15.93 5.19 -11.78
N TRP A 54 16.85 5.25 -10.81
CA TRP A 54 17.62 4.08 -10.39
C TRP A 54 16.70 2.97 -9.84
N MET A 55 15.73 3.29 -8.98
CA MET A 55 14.76 2.32 -8.46
C MET A 55 13.92 1.69 -9.59
N ALA A 56 13.48 2.48 -10.57
CA ALA A 56 12.80 1.96 -11.76
C ALA A 56 13.69 1.02 -12.57
N GLU A 57 14.99 1.35 -12.72
CA GLU A 57 15.98 0.52 -13.40
C GLU A 57 16.29 -0.77 -12.63
N GLN A 58 16.08 -0.80 -11.29
CA GLN A 58 16.14 -2.05 -10.50
C GLN A 58 14.93 -2.97 -10.76
N GLY A 59 13.93 -2.55 -11.51
CA GLY A 59 12.78 -3.38 -11.87
C GLY A 59 11.52 -3.10 -11.04
N VAL A 60 11.49 -1.99 -10.30
CA VAL A 60 10.25 -1.52 -9.66
C VAL A 60 9.23 -1.17 -10.73
N ASP A 61 8.08 -1.84 -10.75
CA ASP A 61 7.04 -1.69 -11.75
C ASP A 61 5.76 -1.02 -11.22
N LEU A 62 5.63 -0.89 -9.89
CA LEU A 62 4.56 -0.15 -9.24
C LEU A 62 5.12 0.72 -8.10
N VAL A 63 4.64 1.95 -8.01
CA VAL A 63 4.91 2.83 -6.86
C VAL A 63 3.62 3.21 -6.18
N ARG A 64 3.51 2.88 -4.88
CA ARG A 64 2.44 3.32 -4.00
C ARG A 64 2.81 4.68 -3.41
N LEU A 65 1.87 5.63 -3.45
CA LEU A 65 2.01 6.98 -2.93
C LEU A 65 0.85 7.28 -1.98
N ARG A 66 1.17 7.44 -0.71
CA ARG A 66 0.23 7.81 0.35
C ARG A 66 -0.17 9.28 0.22
N VAL A 67 -1.46 9.57 0.37
CA VAL A 67 -1.97 10.95 0.37
C VAL A 67 -2.78 11.25 1.63
N TRP A 68 -2.41 12.32 2.33
CA TRP A 68 -3.14 12.89 3.46
C TRP A 68 -3.94 14.11 3.01
N HIS A 69 -5.09 14.35 3.67
CA HIS A 69 -6.00 15.42 3.26
C HIS A 69 -5.39 16.82 3.51
N ASN A 70 -4.98 17.10 4.73
CA ASN A 70 -4.39 18.40 5.10
C ASN A 70 -3.34 18.21 6.21
N PRO A 71 -2.17 17.64 5.88
CA PRO A 71 -1.15 17.34 6.87
C PRO A 71 -0.62 18.62 7.55
N SER A 72 -0.21 18.48 8.81
CA SER A 72 0.42 19.55 9.57
C SER A 72 1.70 20.05 8.89
N PRO A 73 2.08 21.34 9.07
CA PRO A 73 3.33 21.84 8.52
C PRO A 73 4.54 20.98 8.94
N GLY A 74 5.35 20.61 7.98
CA GLY A 74 6.50 19.71 8.16
C GLY A 74 6.22 18.23 7.89
N LEU A 75 4.95 17.80 7.89
CA LEU A 75 4.58 16.47 7.41
C LEU A 75 4.53 16.44 5.89
N ARG A 76 4.92 15.28 5.33
CA ARG A 76 4.86 14.99 3.89
C ARG A 76 3.51 14.37 3.51
N SER A 77 3.38 13.91 2.30
CA SER A 77 2.16 13.29 1.76
C SER A 77 0.99 14.26 1.53
N SER A 78 1.25 15.54 1.41
CA SER A 78 0.23 16.49 0.93
C SER A 78 -0.10 16.20 -0.53
N TRP A 79 -1.33 16.53 -0.95
CA TRP A 79 -1.75 16.28 -2.34
C TRP A 79 -0.79 16.90 -3.38
N LEU A 80 -0.25 18.10 -3.14
CA LEU A 80 0.66 18.74 -4.09
C LEU A 80 2.00 18.02 -4.21
N GLU A 81 2.50 17.44 -3.12
CA GLU A 81 3.69 16.59 -3.14
C GLU A 81 3.40 15.29 -3.88
N VAL A 82 2.28 14.62 -3.56
CA VAL A 82 1.87 13.38 -4.22
C VAL A 82 1.68 13.58 -5.72
N LEU A 83 1.01 14.64 -6.16
CA LEU A 83 0.88 14.96 -7.58
C LEU A 83 2.25 15.21 -8.25
N THR A 84 3.18 15.83 -7.52
CA THR A 84 4.54 16.06 -8.02
C THR A 84 5.31 14.75 -8.17
N GLU A 85 5.20 13.85 -7.20
CA GLU A 85 5.80 12.52 -7.24
C GLU A 85 5.16 11.66 -8.33
N ALA A 86 3.84 11.65 -8.42
CA ALA A 86 3.11 10.93 -9.45
C ALA A 86 3.60 11.30 -10.87
N LYS A 87 3.80 12.60 -11.15
CA LYS A 87 4.38 13.07 -12.42
C LYS A 87 5.78 12.53 -12.68
N ARG A 88 6.61 12.45 -11.63
CA ARG A 88 8.00 11.97 -11.74
C ARG A 88 8.03 10.49 -12.06
N TRP A 89 7.27 9.69 -11.34
CA TRP A 89 7.21 8.25 -11.52
C TRP A 89 6.52 7.88 -12.85
N ASP A 90 5.42 8.53 -13.20
CA ASP A 90 4.74 8.34 -14.50
C ASP A 90 5.69 8.63 -15.68
N SER A 91 6.51 9.69 -15.58
CA SER A 91 7.51 10.00 -16.63
C SER A 91 8.58 8.95 -16.82
N LEU A 92 8.77 8.06 -15.86
CA LEU A 92 9.67 6.89 -15.93
C LEU A 92 8.96 5.63 -16.43
N GLY A 93 7.64 5.68 -16.63
CA GLY A 93 6.82 4.56 -17.06
C GLY A 93 6.51 3.55 -15.96
N VAL A 94 6.65 3.96 -14.70
CA VAL A 94 6.29 3.13 -13.52
C VAL A 94 4.81 3.29 -13.23
N SER A 95 4.11 2.18 -13.00
CA SER A 95 2.70 2.18 -12.60
C SER A 95 2.50 2.87 -11.25
N LEU A 96 1.33 3.49 -11.05
CA LEU A 96 1.03 4.23 -9.83
C LEU A 96 -0.14 3.61 -9.08
N MET A 97 0.02 3.46 -7.77
CA MET A 97 -1.06 3.23 -6.82
C MET A 97 -1.19 4.47 -5.93
N ILE A 98 -2.36 5.08 -5.89
CA ILE A 98 -2.64 6.24 -5.04
C ILE A 98 -3.41 5.77 -3.81
N ASP A 99 -2.80 5.97 -2.65
CA ASP A 99 -3.31 5.51 -1.36
C ASP A 99 -3.94 6.67 -0.57
N TYR A 100 -5.27 6.74 -0.58
CA TYR A 100 -6.04 7.75 0.14
C TYR A 100 -6.29 7.34 1.58
N HIS A 101 -5.56 7.93 2.54
CA HIS A 101 -5.76 7.68 3.97
C HIS A 101 -7.06 8.27 4.52
N PHE A 102 -7.63 9.28 3.87
CA PHE A 102 -8.77 10.06 4.38
C PHE A 102 -8.56 10.59 5.81
N SER A 103 -7.33 10.97 6.09
CA SER A 103 -6.84 11.50 7.36
C SER A 103 -5.88 12.65 7.09
N ASP A 104 -5.57 13.47 8.12
CA ASP A 104 -4.56 14.52 8.04
C ASP A 104 -3.16 14.01 8.44
N THR A 105 -3.06 12.75 8.86
CA THR A 105 -1.85 12.08 9.32
C THR A 105 -1.94 10.58 9.08
N TRP A 106 -1.10 9.79 9.73
CA TRP A 106 -1.16 8.34 9.71
C TRP A 106 -2.57 7.82 9.94
N ALA A 107 -3.00 6.88 9.11
CA ALA A 107 -4.16 6.05 9.33
C ALA A 107 -3.67 4.60 9.45
N ASP A 108 -4.01 3.95 10.56
CA ASP A 108 -3.72 2.58 10.89
C ASP A 108 -4.86 2.02 11.79
N PRO A 109 -4.85 0.74 12.21
CA PRO A 109 -5.96 0.22 13.02
C PRO A 109 -6.21 0.95 14.34
N ALA A 110 -5.24 1.73 14.85
CA ALA A 110 -5.39 2.53 16.06
C ALA A 110 -5.77 4.00 15.77
N HIS A 111 -5.58 4.46 14.55
CA HIS A 111 -5.72 5.86 14.14
C HIS A 111 -6.52 5.97 12.84
N GLN A 112 -7.84 6.22 12.95
CA GLN A 112 -8.76 6.35 11.82
C GLN A 112 -9.61 7.62 11.97
N GLU A 113 -8.99 8.72 12.41
CA GLU A 113 -9.70 9.95 12.68
C GLU A 113 -10.19 10.61 11.38
N THR A 114 -11.41 11.13 11.44
CA THR A 114 -11.94 12.03 10.40
C THR A 114 -11.02 13.25 10.25
N PRO A 115 -10.66 13.70 9.04
CA PRO A 115 -9.91 14.93 8.83
C PRO A 115 -10.48 16.10 9.63
N ALA A 116 -9.61 16.88 10.26
CA ALA A 116 -10.01 17.97 11.16
C ALA A 116 -10.98 18.97 10.51
N ALA A 117 -10.83 19.19 9.19
CA ALA A 117 -11.72 20.06 8.43
C ALA A 117 -13.17 19.54 8.35
N TRP A 118 -13.38 18.22 8.45
CA TRP A 118 -14.67 17.55 8.32
C TRP A 118 -15.23 17.05 9.66
N SER A 119 -14.45 17.11 10.74
CA SER A 119 -14.76 16.47 12.03
C SER A 119 -16.04 16.95 12.72
N SER A 120 -16.60 18.11 12.32
CA SER A 120 -17.85 18.66 12.87
C SER A 120 -19.07 18.41 11.97
N GLU A 121 -18.89 17.73 10.83
CA GLU A 121 -19.95 17.47 9.87
C GLU A 121 -20.80 16.27 10.28
N SER A 122 -21.99 16.13 9.68
CA SER A 122 -22.77 14.88 9.75
C SER A 122 -22.13 13.81 8.85
N PHE A 123 -22.63 12.60 8.91
CA PHE A 123 -22.20 11.51 8.01
C PHE A 123 -22.29 11.94 6.54
N GLU A 124 -23.44 12.50 6.12
CA GLU A 124 -23.64 12.97 4.73
C GLU A 124 -22.73 14.17 4.39
N GLY A 125 -22.37 14.98 5.38
CA GLY A 125 -21.39 16.07 5.22
C GLY A 125 -20.00 15.52 4.95
N VAL A 126 -19.53 14.58 5.79
CA VAL A 126 -18.23 13.92 5.63
C VAL A 126 -18.16 13.18 4.28
N GLN A 127 -19.21 12.43 3.91
CA GLN A 127 -19.30 11.77 2.61
C GLN A 127 -19.16 12.77 1.45
N SER A 128 -19.90 13.89 1.51
CA SER A 128 -19.83 14.93 0.49
C SER A 128 -18.46 15.60 0.40
N SER A 129 -17.81 15.84 1.55
CA SER A 129 -16.46 16.43 1.62
C SER A 129 -15.41 15.48 1.09
N MET A 130 -15.49 14.18 1.45
CA MET A 130 -14.66 13.10 0.90
C MET A 130 -14.77 13.04 -0.62
N LEU A 131 -15.98 12.99 -1.16
CA LEU A 131 -16.21 12.92 -2.61
C LEU A 131 -15.69 14.15 -3.35
N CYS A 132 -15.91 15.35 -2.80
CA CYS A 132 -15.40 16.58 -3.40
C CYS A 132 -13.86 16.58 -3.46
N TRP A 133 -13.20 16.14 -2.38
CA TRP A 133 -11.74 16.08 -2.33
C TRP A 133 -11.19 15.00 -3.26
N LEU A 134 -11.78 13.81 -3.25
CA LEU A 134 -11.39 12.68 -4.10
C LEU A 134 -11.54 13.05 -5.58
N ALA A 135 -12.70 13.58 -6.01
CA ALA A 135 -12.90 14.03 -7.39
C ALA A 135 -11.89 15.10 -7.81
N CYS A 136 -11.66 16.13 -6.99
CA CYS A 136 -10.69 17.18 -7.30
C CYS A 136 -9.27 16.65 -7.49
N THR A 137 -8.87 15.64 -6.72
CA THR A 137 -7.52 15.06 -6.81
C THR A 137 -7.39 14.13 -8.00
N LEU A 138 -8.39 13.30 -8.28
CA LEU A 138 -8.43 12.43 -9.47
C LEU A 138 -8.49 13.23 -10.78
N GLU A 139 -9.34 14.26 -10.85
CA GLU A 139 -9.39 15.18 -12.01
C GLU A 139 -8.04 15.90 -12.23
N ALA A 140 -7.29 16.18 -11.16
CA ALA A 140 -5.96 16.77 -11.29
C ALA A 140 -4.93 15.76 -11.83
N LEU A 141 -5.02 14.46 -11.54
CA LEU A 141 -4.23 13.41 -12.19
C LEU A 141 -4.57 13.35 -13.67
N GLU A 142 -5.86 13.23 -14.02
CA GLU A 142 -6.36 13.18 -15.40
C GLU A 142 -5.88 14.38 -16.22
N ALA A 143 -6.03 15.60 -15.67
CA ALA A 143 -5.59 16.83 -16.31
C ALA A 143 -4.08 16.91 -16.58
N ASN A 144 -3.29 16.09 -15.88
CA ASN A 144 -1.85 15.94 -16.12
C ASN A 144 -1.50 14.71 -16.97
N GLY A 145 -2.50 13.98 -17.47
CA GLY A 145 -2.34 12.79 -18.30
C GLY A 145 -1.88 11.55 -17.54
N ILE A 146 -2.09 11.52 -16.21
CA ILE A 146 -1.70 10.42 -15.33
C ILE A 146 -2.94 9.59 -15.02
N GLU A 147 -2.90 8.29 -15.37
CA GLU A 147 -3.92 7.30 -15.03
C GLU A 147 -3.34 6.34 -13.99
N PRO A 148 -3.86 6.29 -12.75
CA PRO A 148 -3.40 5.32 -11.76
C PRO A 148 -3.69 3.89 -12.22
N ALA A 149 -2.78 2.97 -11.93
CA ALA A 149 -3.00 1.54 -12.13
C ALA A 149 -3.90 0.95 -11.02
N LEU A 150 -3.95 1.61 -9.86
CA LEU A 150 -4.76 1.21 -8.70
C LEU A 150 -5.04 2.44 -7.83
N VAL A 151 -6.26 2.57 -7.33
CA VAL A 151 -6.63 3.55 -6.29
C VAL A 151 -7.03 2.81 -5.03
N GLN A 152 -6.37 3.11 -3.91
CA GLN A 152 -6.68 2.57 -2.60
C GLN A 152 -7.56 3.55 -1.83
N LEU A 153 -8.72 3.09 -1.36
CA LEU A 153 -9.65 3.84 -0.52
C LEU A 153 -9.52 3.41 0.95
N GLY A 154 -8.86 4.24 1.73
CA GLY A 154 -8.53 3.98 3.12
C GLY A 154 -7.27 3.13 3.30
N ASN A 155 -6.56 3.33 4.41
CA ASN A 155 -5.39 2.56 4.81
C ASN A 155 -5.67 1.82 6.11
N GLU A 156 -5.49 0.48 6.08
CA GLU A 156 -5.67 -0.42 7.23
C GLU A 156 -6.98 -0.16 8.02
N ILE A 157 -8.08 -0.17 7.27
CA ILE A 157 -9.41 0.24 7.77
C ILE A 157 -10.15 -0.86 8.54
N ASP A 158 -9.45 -1.71 9.27
CA ASP A 158 -10.03 -2.80 10.06
C ASP A 158 -11.12 -2.32 11.03
N PRO A 159 -10.98 -1.20 11.76
CA PRO A 159 -12.05 -0.66 12.62
C PRO A 159 -13.05 0.23 11.85
N GLY A 160 -12.88 0.38 10.55
CA GLY A 160 -13.53 1.39 9.71
C GLY A 160 -12.62 2.56 9.40
N MET A 161 -13.12 3.59 8.70
CA MET A 161 -12.38 4.82 8.37
C MET A 161 -13.16 6.07 8.76
N MET A 162 -12.46 7.21 8.90
CA MET A 162 -13.07 8.50 9.26
C MET A 162 -14.00 8.40 10.47
N LEU A 163 -13.48 7.81 11.55
CA LEU A 163 -14.28 7.58 12.76
C LEU A 163 -14.81 8.88 13.37
N PRO A 164 -16.07 8.85 13.91
CA PRO A 164 -16.92 7.65 14.06
C PRO A 164 -17.77 7.30 12.83
N HIS A 165 -17.68 8.02 11.72
CA HIS A 165 -18.63 7.97 10.61
C HIS A 165 -18.64 6.62 9.89
N GLY A 166 -17.48 6.10 9.47
CA GLY A 166 -17.34 4.81 8.79
C GLY A 166 -16.90 3.67 9.73
N GLY A 167 -17.20 3.77 11.04
CA GLY A 167 -16.86 2.72 12.01
C GLY A 167 -17.69 1.45 11.81
N VAL A 168 -17.07 0.26 12.09
CA VAL A 168 -17.70 -1.06 11.89
C VAL A 168 -18.26 -1.67 13.17
N SER A 169 -18.11 -1.03 14.33
CA SER A 169 -18.56 -1.56 15.63
C SER A 169 -20.07 -1.84 15.72
N ASP A 170 -20.86 -1.08 14.98
CA ASP A 170 -22.32 -1.20 14.88
C ASP A 170 -22.79 -1.78 13.53
N GLY A 171 -21.85 -2.39 12.77
CA GLY A 171 -22.07 -2.99 11.46
C GLY A 171 -21.39 -2.22 10.34
N PHE A 172 -21.22 -2.87 9.19
CA PHE A 172 -20.45 -2.37 8.03
C PHE A 172 -21.22 -1.40 7.12
N GLY A 173 -22.52 -1.18 7.34
CA GLY A 173 -23.36 -0.34 6.46
C GLY A 173 -22.78 1.05 6.18
N PRO A 174 -22.42 1.85 7.20
CA PRO A 174 -21.85 3.18 6.98
C PRO A 174 -20.49 3.15 6.22
N LEU A 175 -19.63 2.17 6.53
CA LEU A 175 -18.38 1.98 5.81
C LEU A 175 -18.62 1.62 4.34
N ALA A 176 -19.52 0.67 4.07
CA ALA A 176 -19.89 0.25 2.73
C ALA A 176 -20.40 1.44 1.90
N GLU A 177 -21.25 2.31 2.48
CA GLU A 177 -21.78 3.49 1.80
C GLU A 177 -20.68 4.52 1.43
N LEU A 178 -19.69 4.74 2.33
CA LEU A 178 -18.54 5.62 2.04
C LEU A 178 -17.67 5.03 0.92
N LEU A 179 -17.36 3.74 0.99
CA LEU A 179 -16.52 3.06 0.01
C LEU A 179 -17.20 2.97 -1.36
N GLU A 180 -18.48 2.63 -1.43
CA GLU A 180 -19.25 2.61 -2.68
C GLU A 180 -19.26 3.99 -3.34
N SER A 181 -19.50 5.04 -2.56
CA SER A 181 -19.46 6.41 -3.05
C SER A 181 -18.08 6.82 -3.57
N GLY A 182 -17.01 6.47 -2.83
CA GLY A 182 -15.64 6.72 -3.25
C GLY A 182 -15.27 5.95 -4.53
N HIS A 183 -15.68 4.68 -4.63
CA HIS A 183 -15.49 3.86 -5.83
C HIS A 183 -16.16 4.49 -7.06
N GLY A 184 -17.42 4.92 -6.94
CA GLY A 184 -18.11 5.62 -8.02
C GLY A 184 -17.38 6.90 -8.45
N ALA A 185 -16.77 7.65 -7.53
CA ALA A 185 -16.00 8.83 -7.88
C ALA A 185 -14.69 8.47 -8.63
N VAL A 186 -14.08 7.32 -8.36
CA VAL A 186 -12.93 6.82 -9.16
C VAL A 186 -13.39 6.42 -10.55
N GLU A 187 -14.48 5.64 -10.67
CA GLU A 187 -15.05 5.21 -11.97
C GLU A 187 -15.47 6.39 -12.86
N ASP A 188 -15.99 7.46 -12.27
CA ASP A 188 -16.40 8.68 -13.00
C ASP A 188 -15.23 9.37 -13.72
N VAL A 189 -14.00 9.28 -13.15
CA VAL A 189 -12.80 9.88 -13.74
C VAL A 189 -11.97 8.85 -14.51
N PHE A 190 -11.78 7.65 -13.93
CA PHE A 190 -10.98 6.56 -14.47
C PHE A 190 -11.78 5.26 -14.55
N PRO A 191 -12.62 5.07 -15.59
CA PRO A 191 -13.58 3.95 -15.66
C PRO A 191 -12.96 2.55 -15.69
N ASN A 192 -11.66 2.43 -15.89
CA ASN A 192 -10.95 1.15 -15.94
C ASN A 192 -9.93 1.00 -14.80
N CYS A 193 -9.81 1.99 -13.90
CA CYS A 193 -8.90 1.93 -12.79
C CYS A 193 -9.53 1.11 -11.66
N PRO A 194 -8.95 -0.03 -11.26
CA PRO A 194 -9.48 -0.82 -10.15
C PRO A 194 -9.35 -0.06 -8.83
N VAL A 195 -10.30 -0.35 -7.93
CA VAL A 195 -10.35 0.20 -6.58
C VAL A 195 -10.00 -0.87 -5.56
N ALA A 196 -9.00 -0.59 -4.73
CA ALA A 196 -8.58 -1.43 -3.62
C ALA A 196 -9.13 -0.93 -2.29
N VAL A 197 -9.46 -1.86 -1.40
CA VAL A 197 -9.68 -1.59 0.02
C VAL A 197 -8.61 -2.32 0.83
N HIS A 198 -7.98 -1.63 1.77
CA HIS A 198 -6.81 -2.12 2.49
C HIS A 198 -7.10 -2.37 3.97
N VAL A 199 -6.80 -3.59 4.42
CA VAL A 199 -6.86 -4.03 5.82
C VAL A 199 -5.49 -4.49 6.31
N SER A 200 -5.23 -4.35 7.62
CA SER A 200 -3.90 -4.58 8.19
C SER A 200 -3.50 -6.05 8.31
N ASN A 201 -4.44 -6.98 8.20
CA ASN A 201 -4.18 -8.38 8.57
C ASN A 201 -4.77 -9.36 7.56
N LEU A 202 -3.89 -10.11 6.88
CA LEU A 202 -4.26 -11.11 5.89
C LEU A 202 -5.16 -12.22 6.45
N GLU A 203 -4.92 -12.68 7.70
CA GLU A 203 -5.69 -13.78 8.31
C GLU A 203 -7.12 -13.36 8.66
N MET A 204 -7.35 -12.06 8.95
CA MET A 204 -8.67 -11.52 9.26
C MET A 204 -9.40 -10.99 8.03
N ALA A 205 -8.71 -10.78 6.92
CA ALA A 205 -9.25 -10.22 5.69
C ALA A 205 -10.47 -10.98 5.14
N PRO A 206 -10.53 -12.33 5.11
CA PRO A 206 -11.71 -13.05 4.63
C PRO A 206 -12.99 -12.68 5.39
N TRP A 207 -12.91 -12.53 6.71
CA TRP A 207 -14.03 -12.07 7.51
C TRP A 207 -14.43 -10.63 7.16
N PHE A 208 -13.46 -9.71 7.11
CA PHE A 208 -13.71 -8.29 6.84
C PHE A 208 -14.41 -8.09 5.47
N PHE A 209 -13.87 -8.67 4.42
CA PHE A 209 -14.45 -8.55 3.08
C PHE A 209 -15.79 -9.29 2.95
N GLY A 210 -16.00 -10.37 3.73
CA GLY A 210 -17.30 -11.04 3.83
C GLY A 210 -18.37 -10.14 4.43
N GLU A 211 -18.10 -9.50 5.57
CA GLU A 211 -19.01 -8.55 6.22
C GLU A 211 -19.29 -7.32 5.34
N LEU A 212 -18.26 -6.84 4.63
CA LEU A 212 -18.37 -5.71 3.70
C LEU A 212 -19.29 -6.07 2.51
N ALA A 213 -19.16 -7.27 1.95
CA ALA A 213 -20.00 -7.77 0.90
C ALA A 213 -21.46 -7.99 1.36
N GLU A 214 -21.68 -8.49 2.60
CA GLU A 214 -23.02 -8.59 3.21
C GLU A 214 -23.65 -7.21 3.42
N ALA A 215 -22.84 -6.17 3.66
CA ALA A 215 -23.30 -4.78 3.74
C ALA A 215 -23.58 -4.14 2.37
N GLY A 216 -23.29 -4.83 1.26
CA GLY A 216 -23.68 -4.45 -0.10
C GLY A 216 -22.56 -3.84 -0.94
N TYR A 217 -21.29 -3.87 -0.49
CA TYR A 217 -20.16 -3.36 -1.25
C TYR A 217 -19.03 -4.38 -1.35
N ALA A 218 -18.42 -4.48 -2.53
CA ALA A 218 -17.19 -5.23 -2.76
C ALA A 218 -16.24 -4.38 -3.62
N PRO A 219 -14.97 -4.22 -3.22
CA PRO A 219 -13.97 -3.56 -4.05
C PRO A 219 -13.54 -4.46 -5.21
N ASP A 220 -12.73 -3.92 -6.14
CA ASP A 220 -12.10 -4.72 -7.20
C ASP A 220 -10.92 -5.53 -6.70
N VAL A 221 -10.23 -5.06 -5.66
CA VAL A 221 -9.01 -5.66 -5.11
C VAL A 221 -9.06 -5.67 -3.59
N ALA A 222 -8.77 -6.83 -2.99
CA ALA A 222 -8.51 -6.94 -1.56
C ALA A 222 -7.03 -6.62 -1.31
N ALA A 223 -6.73 -5.48 -0.68
CA ALA A 223 -5.38 -5.10 -0.30
C ALA A 223 -5.12 -5.44 1.18
N VAL A 224 -3.91 -5.95 1.49
CA VAL A 224 -3.56 -6.41 2.84
C VAL A 224 -2.15 -6.00 3.21
N SER A 225 -1.88 -5.79 4.50
CA SER A 225 -0.52 -5.78 5.05
C SER A 225 -0.12 -7.19 5.44
N GLN A 226 1.14 -7.57 5.13
CA GLN A 226 1.73 -8.83 5.55
C GLN A 226 3.17 -8.62 6.03
N TYR A 227 3.33 -8.54 7.32
CA TYR A 227 4.62 -8.42 7.99
C TYR A 227 4.84 -9.65 8.88
N SER A 228 5.89 -10.41 8.65
CA SER A 228 6.17 -11.64 9.41
C SER A 228 6.35 -11.41 10.92
N LYS A 229 6.65 -10.18 11.32
CA LYS A 229 6.73 -9.79 12.74
C LYS A 229 5.37 -9.88 13.46
N TRP A 230 4.28 -9.50 12.82
CA TRP A 230 2.96 -9.36 13.43
C TRP A 230 1.92 -10.33 12.88
N HIS A 231 2.22 -10.96 11.74
CA HIS A 231 1.31 -11.83 11.00
C HIS A 231 1.93 -13.21 10.76
N LEU A 232 1.51 -13.90 9.72
CA LEU A 232 2.05 -15.21 9.34
C LEU A 232 3.55 -15.13 9.06
N GLN A 233 4.31 -16.08 9.64
CA GLN A 233 5.75 -16.19 9.43
C GLN A 233 6.12 -17.24 8.38
N ASP A 234 5.31 -18.27 8.23
CA ASP A 234 5.55 -19.33 7.26
C ASP A 234 5.18 -18.84 5.86
N ILE A 235 6.13 -18.88 4.95
CA ILE A 235 5.97 -18.37 3.56
C ILE A 235 4.88 -19.12 2.80
N ASP A 236 4.82 -20.45 2.94
CA ASP A 236 3.79 -21.26 2.28
C ASP A 236 2.40 -20.93 2.86
N ALA A 237 2.31 -20.71 4.18
CA ALA A 237 1.07 -20.29 4.82
C ALA A 237 0.61 -18.88 4.39
N ILE A 238 1.53 -17.97 4.05
CA ILE A 238 1.18 -16.66 3.47
C ILE A 238 0.51 -16.85 2.11
N ALA A 239 1.09 -17.66 1.23
CA ALA A 239 0.52 -17.93 -0.09
C ALA A 239 -0.84 -18.63 0.01
N ASP A 240 -0.98 -19.62 0.92
CA ASP A 240 -2.25 -20.30 1.19
C ASP A 240 -3.32 -19.31 1.68
N ALA A 241 -2.97 -18.38 2.58
CA ALA A 241 -3.90 -17.36 3.08
C ALA A 241 -4.32 -16.34 2.00
N VAL A 242 -3.41 -15.99 1.07
CA VAL A 242 -3.75 -15.18 -0.12
C VAL A 242 -4.77 -15.90 -1.00
N ALA A 243 -4.57 -17.20 -1.23
CA ALA A 243 -5.52 -18.02 -1.99
C ALA A 243 -6.87 -18.14 -1.27
N GLU A 244 -6.87 -18.35 0.04
CA GLU A 244 -8.08 -18.42 0.87
C GLU A 244 -8.87 -17.11 0.83
N LEU A 245 -8.20 -15.97 0.92
CA LEU A 245 -8.83 -14.66 0.80
C LEU A 245 -9.45 -14.47 -0.57
N HIS A 246 -8.73 -14.80 -1.65
CA HIS A 246 -9.24 -14.76 -3.01
C HIS A 246 -10.51 -15.62 -3.17
N ASP A 247 -10.45 -16.86 -2.70
CA ASP A 247 -11.59 -17.79 -2.79
C ASP A 247 -12.81 -17.30 -1.99
N ALA A 248 -12.58 -16.68 -0.83
CA ALA A 248 -13.64 -16.18 0.04
C ALA A 248 -14.28 -14.90 -0.50
N ALA A 249 -13.48 -13.95 -0.98
CA ALA A 249 -13.95 -12.65 -1.45
C ALA A 249 -14.31 -12.64 -2.94
N GLY A 250 -13.79 -13.56 -3.75
CA GLY A 250 -14.01 -13.65 -5.18
C GLY A 250 -13.30 -12.55 -6.00
N ILE A 251 -12.31 -11.88 -5.42
CA ILE A 251 -11.57 -10.77 -6.02
C ILE A 251 -10.05 -11.01 -5.87
N PRO A 252 -9.21 -10.41 -6.74
CA PRO A 252 -7.75 -10.49 -6.62
C PRO A 252 -7.25 -9.91 -5.30
N VAL A 253 -6.12 -10.42 -4.82
CA VAL A 253 -5.43 -9.96 -3.60
C VAL A 253 -4.15 -9.22 -3.99
N PHE A 254 -3.87 -8.11 -3.30
CA PHE A 254 -2.61 -7.38 -3.40
C PHE A 254 -2.00 -7.20 -2.00
N ILE A 255 -0.75 -7.61 -1.82
CA ILE A 255 -0.02 -7.33 -0.58
C ILE A 255 0.48 -5.88 -0.66
N ALA A 256 -0.34 -4.93 -0.15
CA ALA A 256 -0.08 -3.50 -0.25
C ALA A 256 1.10 -3.04 0.61
N GLU A 257 1.40 -3.80 1.68
CA GLU A 257 2.54 -3.52 2.55
C GLU A 257 3.20 -4.80 3.02
N THR A 258 4.51 -4.87 2.82
CA THR A 258 5.39 -5.88 3.41
C THR A 258 6.80 -5.32 3.57
N ALA A 259 7.58 -5.86 4.49
CA ALA A 259 9.00 -5.57 4.64
C ALA A 259 9.68 -6.67 5.44
N TYR A 260 11.01 -6.66 5.45
CA TYR A 260 11.81 -7.56 6.27
C TYR A 260 13.12 -6.89 6.68
N ALA A 261 13.53 -7.04 7.95
CA ALA A 261 14.75 -6.41 8.44
C ALA A 261 16.01 -7.10 7.89
N TRP A 262 17.06 -6.30 7.68
CA TRP A 262 18.40 -6.76 7.26
C TRP A 262 19.41 -6.79 8.42
N THR A 263 19.07 -6.19 9.57
CA THR A 263 19.91 -6.16 10.77
C THR A 263 19.07 -5.88 12.01
N THR A 264 19.66 -6.12 13.19
CA THR A 264 19.13 -5.67 14.48
C THR A 264 19.92 -4.49 15.04
N ASP A 265 20.92 -3.98 14.31
CA ASP A 265 21.70 -2.80 14.69
C ASP A 265 20.89 -1.51 14.43
N TRP A 266 21.38 -0.40 14.96
CA TRP A 266 20.76 0.92 14.92
C TRP A 266 21.77 1.95 14.39
N ALA A 267 21.29 2.88 13.53
CA ALA A 267 22.10 4.00 13.05
C ALA A 267 21.98 5.22 13.98
N ASP A 268 20.87 5.40 14.64
CA ASP A 268 20.60 6.52 15.55
C ASP A 268 19.90 6.07 16.86
N TRP A 269 19.30 6.97 17.60
CA TRP A 269 18.61 6.66 18.85
C TRP A 269 17.08 6.51 18.67
N THR A 270 16.60 6.50 17.46
CA THR A 270 15.20 6.23 17.17
C THR A 270 14.94 4.75 17.36
N ASP A 271 13.90 4.41 18.12
CA ASP A 271 13.53 3.00 18.37
C ASP A 271 13.10 2.33 17.05
N ASN A 272 13.85 1.31 16.62
CA ASN A 272 13.49 0.50 15.48
C ASN A 272 12.29 -0.41 15.79
N LEU A 273 11.42 -0.63 14.80
CA LEU A 273 10.28 -1.53 14.97
C LEU A 273 10.67 -3.01 14.88
N TRP A 274 11.78 -3.37 14.22
CA TRP A 274 12.25 -4.75 14.10
C TRP A 274 13.35 -5.05 15.11
N TRP A 275 13.20 -6.17 15.86
CA TRP A 275 14.08 -6.53 16.98
C TRP A 275 14.58 -7.96 16.86
N PHE A 276 15.63 -8.27 17.61
CA PHE A 276 16.11 -9.64 17.80
C PHE A 276 14.97 -10.54 18.32
N GLY A 277 14.72 -11.64 17.61
CA GLY A 277 13.67 -12.60 17.92
C GLY A 277 12.41 -12.43 17.06
N ASP A 278 12.35 -11.41 16.19
CA ASP A 278 11.28 -11.20 15.22
C ASP A 278 11.58 -11.92 13.88
N GLU A 279 12.74 -12.60 13.78
CA GLU A 279 13.15 -13.29 12.54
C GLU A 279 12.20 -14.43 12.20
N THR A 280 11.83 -14.50 10.94
CA THR A 280 11.17 -15.67 10.37
C THR A 280 12.13 -16.87 10.39
N PRO A 281 11.71 -18.06 10.88
CA PRO A 281 12.56 -19.23 10.88
C PRO A 281 13.16 -19.55 9.51
N GLY A 282 14.49 -19.61 9.44
CA GLY A 282 15.24 -19.83 8.21
C GLY A 282 15.73 -18.56 7.49
N TYR A 283 15.28 -17.40 7.91
CA TYR A 283 15.63 -16.11 7.31
C TYR A 283 16.20 -15.18 8.40
N PRO A 284 17.51 -15.20 8.69
CA PRO A 284 18.11 -14.33 9.70
C PRO A 284 18.07 -12.87 9.25
N PHE A 285 18.04 -11.92 10.19
CA PHE A 285 18.19 -10.50 9.89
C PHE A 285 19.62 -10.19 9.46
N THR A 286 19.91 -10.47 8.21
CA THR A 286 21.11 -10.12 7.46
C THR A 286 20.71 -9.68 6.05
N PRO A 287 21.57 -8.96 5.30
CA PRO A 287 21.28 -8.62 3.92
C PRO A 287 20.89 -9.84 3.06
N GLU A 288 21.59 -10.96 3.22
CA GLU A 288 21.31 -12.20 2.51
C GLU A 288 19.99 -12.86 2.97
N GLY A 289 19.67 -12.74 4.27
CA GLY A 289 18.41 -13.24 4.81
C GLY A 289 17.20 -12.44 4.33
N GLN A 290 17.36 -11.12 4.18
CA GLN A 290 16.35 -10.25 3.58
C GLN A 290 16.07 -10.63 2.11
N VAL A 291 17.12 -10.84 1.30
CA VAL A 291 17.01 -11.36 -0.08
C VAL A 291 16.26 -12.69 -0.09
N ALA A 292 16.75 -13.67 0.70
CA ALA A 292 16.18 -15.02 0.73
C ALA A 292 14.69 -15.02 1.13
N TYR A 293 14.28 -14.15 2.05
CA TYR A 293 12.89 -13.98 2.45
C TYR A 293 12.01 -13.54 1.27
N PHE A 294 12.42 -12.50 0.53
CA PHE A 294 11.64 -11.99 -0.60
C PHE A 294 11.68 -12.90 -1.81
N GLU A 295 12.79 -13.58 -2.09
CA GLU A 295 12.85 -14.62 -3.12
C GLU A 295 11.88 -15.78 -2.82
N ALA A 296 11.81 -16.20 -1.56
CA ALA A 296 10.90 -17.26 -1.15
C ALA A 296 9.43 -16.80 -1.21
N LEU A 297 9.12 -15.57 -0.74
CA LEU A 297 7.79 -15.00 -0.83
C LEU A 297 7.33 -14.91 -2.30
N GLN A 298 8.16 -14.35 -3.18
CA GLN A 298 7.86 -14.28 -4.61
C GLN A 298 7.63 -15.67 -5.21
N ALA A 299 8.51 -16.62 -4.91
CA ALA A 299 8.38 -17.99 -5.43
C ALA A 299 7.10 -18.69 -4.96
N ALA A 300 6.64 -18.43 -3.73
CA ALA A 300 5.38 -18.99 -3.23
C ALA A 300 4.17 -18.34 -3.90
N LEU A 301 4.17 -17.00 -4.05
CA LEU A 301 3.10 -16.28 -4.75
C LEU A 301 3.02 -16.65 -6.24
N ASP A 302 4.14 -16.93 -6.90
CA ASP A 302 4.20 -17.38 -8.29
C ASP A 302 3.59 -18.77 -8.53
N GLN A 303 3.35 -19.57 -7.47
CA GLN A 303 2.65 -20.87 -7.57
C GLN A 303 1.13 -20.71 -7.58
N LEU A 304 0.61 -19.55 -7.23
CA LEU A 304 -0.83 -19.29 -7.24
C LEU A 304 -1.36 -19.23 -8.67
N GLU A 305 -2.64 -19.56 -8.84
CA GLU A 305 -3.28 -19.45 -10.15
C GLU A 305 -3.29 -17.98 -10.61
N PRO A 306 -3.16 -17.72 -11.93
CA PRO A 306 -3.17 -16.37 -12.46
C PRO A 306 -4.43 -15.60 -12.07
N GLY A 307 -4.26 -14.39 -11.55
CA GLY A 307 -5.35 -13.51 -11.11
C GLY A 307 -5.72 -13.64 -9.62
N VAL A 308 -5.11 -14.58 -8.90
CA VAL A 308 -5.28 -14.69 -7.43
C VAL A 308 -4.52 -13.58 -6.72
N CYS A 309 -3.23 -13.42 -7.02
CA CYS A 309 -2.38 -12.39 -6.44
C CYS A 309 -1.94 -11.39 -7.52
N MET A 310 -2.08 -10.11 -7.24
CA MET A 310 -1.63 -9.01 -8.13
C MET A 310 -0.19 -8.59 -7.85
N GLY A 311 0.44 -9.14 -6.81
CA GLY A 311 1.80 -8.83 -6.41
C GLY A 311 1.92 -8.27 -5.00
N TRP A 312 3.01 -7.59 -4.74
CA TRP A 312 3.32 -7.01 -3.44
C TRP A 312 4.03 -5.66 -3.57
N CYS A 313 3.96 -4.87 -2.49
CA CYS A 313 4.61 -3.58 -2.36
C CYS A 313 5.51 -3.58 -1.12
N TYR A 314 6.81 -3.32 -1.31
CA TYR A 314 7.74 -3.12 -0.20
C TYR A 314 7.45 -1.77 0.45
N TRP A 315 7.12 -1.77 1.73
CA TRP A 315 6.82 -0.53 2.43
C TRP A 315 8.08 0.17 2.90
N ALA A 316 8.24 1.45 2.52
CA ALA A 316 9.29 2.37 2.93
C ALA A 316 10.73 1.85 2.72
N PRO A 317 11.10 1.37 1.51
CA PRO A 317 12.44 0.86 1.23
C PRO A 317 13.54 1.92 1.36
N ASP A 318 13.14 3.17 1.26
CA ASP A 318 13.96 4.38 1.21
C ASP A 318 14.01 5.15 2.53
N TRP A 319 13.25 4.74 3.56
CA TRP A 319 13.20 5.46 4.83
C TRP A 319 14.39 5.09 5.73
N VAL A 320 15.48 5.78 5.52
CA VAL A 320 16.76 5.59 6.23
C VAL A 320 16.93 6.61 7.38
N ALA A 321 17.90 6.39 8.27
CA ALA A 321 18.29 7.39 9.27
C ALA A 321 18.90 8.61 8.56
N SER A 322 18.27 9.78 8.69
CA SER A 322 18.71 11.04 8.06
C SER A 322 18.97 12.17 9.05
N GLN A 323 18.53 12.02 10.30
CA GLN A 323 18.52 13.08 11.32
C GLN A 323 19.76 13.12 12.20
N GLY A 324 20.76 12.28 11.91
CA GLY A 324 22.04 12.16 12.61
C GLY A 324 22.03 11.16 13.78
N GLU A 325 23.21 10.63 14.12
CA GLU A 325 23.44 9.47 15.00
C GLU A 325 22.80 9.56 16.41
N THR A 326 22.42 10.73 16.87
CA THR A 326 21.83 10.94 18.20
C THR A 326 20.36 11.39 18.13
N SER A 327 19.74 11.36 16.96
CA SER A 327 18.34 11.67 16.80
C SER A 327 17.46 10.60 17.44
N SER A 328 16.37 11.00 18.05
CA SER A 328 15.25 10.14 18.46
C SER A 328 14.00 10.37 17.60
N GLU A 329 14.16 11.13 16.52
CA GLU A 329 13.08 11.53 15.60
C GLU A 329 13.38 11.07 14.15
N GLY A 330 14.26 10.05 14.01
CA GLY A 330 14.65 9.48 12.73
C GLY A 330 13.68 8.40 12.23
N SER A 331 14.24 7.42 11.50
CA SER A 331 13.45 6.33 10.93
C SER A 331 13.29 5.18 11.92
N HIS A 332 12.04 4.83 12.26
CA HIS A 332 11.73 3.58 12.96
C HIS A 332 11.90 2.33 12.07
N TRP A 333 12.25 2.52 10.81
CA TRP A 333 12.30 1.49 9.76
C TRP A 333 13.68 1.31 9.14
N GLU A 334 14.68 2.06 9.60
CA GLU A 334 16.04 2.09 9.02
C GLU A 334 16.68 0.71 8.87
N ASN A 335 16.38 -0.20 9.82
CA ASN A 335 16.88 -1.57 9.79
C ASN A 335 16.04 -2.53 8.94
N ALA A 336 14.96 -2.05 8.33
CA ALA A 336 14.16 -2.74 7.32
C ALA A 336 14.14 -1.98 5.98
N ALA A 337 14.85 -0.87 5.85
CA ALA A 337 15.07 -0.20 4.56
C ALA A 337 15.83 -1.12 3.59
N LEU A 338 15.81 -0.79 2.30
CA LEU A 338 16.63 -1.45 1.28
C LEU A 338 17.96 -0.72 1.02
N PHE A 339 18.32 0.18 1.91
CA PHE A 339 19.62 0.84 1.99
C PHE A 339 20.17 0.65 3.40
N ASP A 340 21.48 0.50 3.52
CA ASP A 340 22.16 0.38 4.81
C ASP A 340 22.30 1.73 5.53
N PHE A 341 22.99 1.74 6.66
CA PHE A 341 23.21 2.94 7.47
C PHE A 341 24.13 3.99 6.82
N ASP A 342 24.89 3.62 5.80
CA ASP A 342 25.68 4.51 4.95
C ASP A 342 24.94 4.93 3.67
N TRP A 343 23.63 4.61 3.61
CA TRP A 343 22.71 4.86 2.50
C TRP A 343 23.09 4.12 1.22
N GLN A 344 23.83 3.03 1.35
CA GLN A 344 24.22 2.17 0.24
C GLN A 344 23.18 1.08 0.01
N ALA A 345 22.83 0.85 -1.24
CA ALA A 345 21.85 -0.13 -1.65
C ALA A 345 22.21 -1.54 -1.20
N LEU A 346 21.26 -2.22 -0.57
CA LEU A 346 21.39 -3.61 -0.13
C LEU A 346 21.10 -4.58 -1.29
N PRO A 347 21.60 -5.82 -1.22
CA PRO A 347 21.35 -6.84 -2.24
C PRO A 347 19.85 -7.14 -2.48
N ALA A 348 18.98 -6.80 -1.53
CA ALA A 348 17.55 -7.03 -1.66
C ALA A 348 16.90 -6.24 -2.80
N TRP A 349 17.55 -5.23 -3.38
CA TRP A 349 17.10 -4.60 -4.62
C TRP A 349 17.07 -5.58 -5.80
N ASP A 350 17.87 -6.64 -5.79
CA ASP A 350 17.93 -7.64 -6.87
C ASP A 350 16.61 -8.45 -6.99
N VAL A 351 15.78 -8.48 -5.94
CA VAL A 351 14.49 -9.20 -5.97
C VAL A 351 13.47 -8.59 -6.92
N PHE A 352 13.62 -7.32 -7.28
CA PHE A 352 12.76 -6.66 -8.27
C PHE A 352 13.06 -7.13 -9.70
N GLY A 353 14.24 -7.69 -9.94
CA GLY A 353 14.59 -8.34 -11.21
C GLY A 353 15.03 -7.36 -12.29
N GLY A 354 15.63 -6.22 -11.91
CA GLY A 354 16.35 -5.33 -12.80
C GLY A 354 17.49 -6.01 -13.55
N PRO A 355 18.06 -5.35 -14.56
CA PRO A 355 19.10 -5.91 -15.41
C PRO A 355 20.42 -6.21 -14.69
#